data_b7eae9aa588b8c3257e0a3776f17d463
#
_entry.id   b7eae9aa588b8c3257e0a3776f17d463
#
_cell.length_a   1.000
_cell.length_b   1.000
_cell.length_c   1.000
_cell.angle_alpha   90.00
_cell.angle_beta   90.00
_cell.angle_gamma   90.00
#
_symmetry.space_group_name_H-M   'P 1'
#
loop_
_entity.id
_entity.type
_entity.pdbx_description
1 polymer ?
#
loop_
_entity_poly.entity_id
_entity_poly.type
_entity_poly.pdbx_seq_one_letter_code
_entity_poly.pdbx_strand_id
1 'polypeptide(L)'
;MTEEELKVMIDEIEDEGVLEQQESNLVRSALEFDEITVDEIITPRVRITAVEIGDDAASVRQKFLQEEYSRMPVYERTLDNIVGIITEKEFFKQYEKSTDFTIRSIMQETLYLPQMQKLSEVFRTMQKQKCHMSVVLDQHGGTLGIVTMEDILEAVSYTHLRAHETV
;
A
#
# COMPACT_ATOMS: atom_id res chain seq x y z
N MET A 1 -9.31 -14.35 -15.37
CA MET A 1 -8.15 -14.28 -14.46
C MET A 1 -8.38 -15.21 -13.28
N THR A 2 -7.44 -16.11 -13.03
CA THR A 2 -7.52 -17.08 -11.94
C THR A 2 -6.88 -16.52 -10.68
N GLU A 3 -7.16 -17.14 -9.54
CA GLU A 3 -6.54 -16.80 -8.27
C GLU A 3 -5.02 -17.01 -8.31
N GLU A 4 -4.55 -18.05 -9.00
CA GLU A 4 -3.12 -18.31 -9.18
C GLU A 4 -2.44 -17.22 -10.00
N GLU A 5 -3.10 -16.73 -11.05
CA GLU A 5 -2.60 -15.62 -11.86
C GLU A 5 -2.47 -14.34 -11.05
N LEU A 6 -3.43 -14.08 -10.16
CA LEU A 6 -3.39 -12.93 -9.26
C LEU A 6 -2.25 -13.04 -8.25
N LYS A 7 -2.01 -14.24 -7.72
CA LYS A 7 -0.88 -14.48 -6.80
C LYS A 7 0.45 -14.22 -7.49
N VAL A 8 0.58 -14.66 -8.75
CA VAL A 8 1.77 -14.39 -9.55
C VAL A 8 1.97 -12.88 -9.75
N MET A 9 0.90 -12.14 -10.04
CA MET A 9 0.96 -10.67 -10.17
C MET A 9 1.39 -10.01 -8.87
N ILE A 10 0.87 -10.46 -7.73
CA ILE A 10 1.25 -9.93 -6.42
C ILE A 10 2.73 -10.19 -6.18
N ASP A 11 3.21 -11.39 -6.47
CA ASP A 11 4.62 -11.76 -6.33
C ASP A 11 5.51 -10.89 -7.23
N GLU A 12 5.09 -10.63 -8.47
CA GLU A 12 5.81 -9.75 -9.40
C GLU A 12 5.89 -8.32 -8.85
N ILE A 13 4.83 -7.81 -8.25
CA ILE A 13 4.84 -6.48 -7.65
C ILE A 13 5.79 -6.41 -6.46
N GLU A 14 5.83 -7.44 -5.62
CA GLU A 14 6.74 -7.50 -4.48
C GLU A 14 8.20 -7.58 -4.92
N ASP A 15 8.50 -8.36 -5.97
CA ASP A 15 9.86 -8.58 -6.45
C ASP A 15 10.36 -7.46 -7.37
N GLU A 16 9.55 -7.03 -8.34
CA GLU A 16 9.94 -6.09 -9.38
C GLU A 16 9.30 -4.71 -9.26
N GLY A 17 8.22 -4.60 -8.50
CA GLY A 17 7.51 -3.34 -8.28
C GLY A 17 6.66 -2.88 -9.45
N VAL A 18 6.51 -3.68 -10.51
CA VAL A 18 5.74 -3.31 -11.72
C VAL A 18 4.96 -4.49 -12.25
N LEU A 19 3.78 -4.19 -12.81
CA LEU A 19 3.02 -5.12 -13.63
C LEU A 19 3.35 -4.88 -15.10
N GLU A 20 3.30 -5.93 -15.91
CA GLU A 20 3.37 -5.79 -17.35
C GLU A 20 2.13 -5.03 -17.83
N GLN A 21 2.25 -4.33 -18.95
CA GLN A 21 1.17 -3.49 -19.48
C GLN A 21 -0.13 -4.26 -19.72
N GLN A 22 -0.03 -5.49 -20.20
CA GLN A 22 -1.19 -6.35 -20.48
C GLN A 22 -1.94 -6.72 -19.19
N GLU A 23 -1.19 -7.10 -18.15
CA GLU A 23 -1.75 -7.44 -16.84
C GLU A 23 -2.40 -6.22 -16.18
N SER A 24 -1.75 -5.07 -16.30
CA SER A 24 -2.29 -3.80 -15.83
C SER A 24 -3.62 -3.46 -16.48
N ASN A 25 -3.75 -3.67 -17.79
CA ASN A 25 -4.99 -3.42 -18.52
C ASN A 25 -6.12 -4.34 -18.06
N LEU A 26 -5.82 -5.62 -17.78
CA LEU A 26 -6.79 -6.57 -17.26
C LEU A 26 -7.30 -6.16 -15.89
N VAL A 27 -6.41 -5.78 -14.99
CA VAL A 27 -6.76 -5.33 -13.65
C VAL A 27 -7.64 -4.10 -13.73
N ARG A 28 -7.27 -3.12 -14.54
CA ARG A 28 -8.04 -1.89 -14.71
C ARG A 28 -9.44 -2.17 -15.24
N SER A 29 -9.55 -3.03 -16.26
CA SER A 29 -10.86 -3.39 -16.84
C SER A 29 -11.76 -4.04 -15.79
N ALA A 30 -11.23 -4.92 -14.97
CA ALA A 30 -12.00 -5.57 -13.90
C ALA A 30 -12.48 -4.55 -12.85
N LEU A 31 -11.64 -3.58 -12.49
CA LEU A 31 -12.00 -2.54 -11.53
C LEU A 31 -13.04 -1.57 -12.07
N GLU A 32 -12.92 -1.18 -13.34
CA GLU A 32 -13.88 -0.28 -13.98
C GLU A 32 -15.29 -0.87 -14.03
N PHE A 33 -15.38 -2.17 -14.17
CA PHE A 33 -16.67 -2.87 -14.22
C PHE A 33 -17.47 -2.73 -12.91
N ASP A 34 -16.79 -2.69 -11.75
CA ASP A 34 -17.48 -2.74 -10.45
C ASP A 34 -17.69 -1.37 -9.78
N GLU A 35 -17.14 -0.30 -10.31
CA GLU A 35 -17.29 1.08 -9.80
C GLU A 35 -17.00 1.26 -8.29
N ILE A 36 -16.08 0.48 -7.75
CA ILE A 36 -15.69 0.55 -6.33
C ILE A 36 -14.91 1.84 -6.06
N THR A 37 -15.15 2.45 -4.90
CA THR A 37 -14.31 3.56 -4.41
C THR A 37 -13.26 3.04 -3.43
N VAL A 38 -12.16 3.80 -3.29
CA VAL A 38 -10.99 3.35 -2.53
C VAL A 38 -11.31 3.13 -1.04
N ASP A 39 -12.22 3.91 -0.48
CA ASP A 39 -12.61 3.79 0.94
C ASP A 39 -13.27 2.46 1.28
N GLU A 40 -13.72 1.70 0.28
CA GLU A 40 -14.33 0.39 0.50
C GLU A 40 -13.31 -0.72 0.79
N ILE A 41 -12.02 -0.49 0.48
CA ILE A 41 -10.99 -1.54 0.61
C ILE A 41 -9.80 -1.13 1.47
N ILE A 42 -9.85 0.02 2.11
CA ILE A 42 -8.73 0.50 2.94
C ILE A 42 -8.50 -0.35 4.18
N THR A 43 -7.27 -0.32 4.67
CA THR A 43 -6.97 -0.69 6.05
C THR A 43 -7.32 0.54 6.90
N PRO A 44 -8.32 0.46 7.76
CA PRO A 44 -8.77 1.62 8.51
C PRO A 44 -7.72 2.10 9.52
N ARG A 45 -7.77 3.37 9.84
CA ARG A 45 -6.82 4.04 10.73
C ARG A 45 -6.49 3.25 11.99
N VAL A 46 -7.50 2.66 12.63
CA VAL A 46 -7.34 1.93 13.90
C VAL A 46 -6.51 0.65 13.76
N ARG A 47 -6.32 0.16 12.54
CA ARG A 47 -5.54 -1.05 12.25
C ARG A 47 -4.19 -0.77 11.61
N ILE A 48 -3.85 0.49 11.39
CA ILE A 48 -2.57 0.84 10.77
C ILE A 48 -1.43 0.58 11.76
N THR A 49 -0.44 -0.18 11.32
CA THR A 49 0.84 -0.28 12.01
C THR A 49 1.78 0.73 11.38
N ALA A 50 2.23 1.69 12.15
CA ALA A 50 3.04 2.81 11.69
C ALA A 50 4.16 3.11 12.68
N VAL A 51 5.15 3.89 12.23
CA VAL A 51 6.24 4.36 13.08
C VAL A 51 6.21 5.87 13.14
N GLU A 52 6.64 6.44 14.27
CA GLU A 52 6.81 7.88 14.41
C GLU A 52 8.18 8.27 13.86
N ILE A 53 8.28 9.42 13.20
CA ILE A 53 9.49 9.84 12.49
C ILE A 53 10.72 9.93 13.40
N GLY A 54 10.52 10.17 14.69
CA GLY A 54 11.59 10.24 15.69
C GLY A 54 11.94 8.94 16.35
N ASP A 55 11.29 7.83 16.00
CA ASP A 55 11.59 6.52 16.58
C ASP A 55 13.02 6.10 16.25
N ASP A 56 13.66 5.42 17.19
CA ASP A 56 15.01 4.90 16.97
C ASP A 56 14.98 3.62 16.13
N ALA A 57 16.13 3.26 15.57
CA ALA A 57 16.25 2.09 14.70
C ALA A 57 15.90 0.78 15.44
N ALA A 58 16.19 0.68 16.72
CA ALA A 58 15.90 -0.53 17.51
C ALA A 58 14.39 -0.75 17.65
N SER A 59 13.63 0.31 17.92
CA SER A 59 12.17 0.27 18.02
C SER A 59 11.51 -0.10 16.69
N VAL A 60 12.00 0.46 15.61
CA VAL A 60 11.48 0.18 14.26
C VAL A 60 11.79 -1.25 13.84
N ARG A 61 12.99 -1.73 14.14
CA ARG A 61 13.37 -3.13 13.89
C ARG A 61 12.42 -4.09 14.60
N GLN A 62 12.11 -3.80 15.85
CA GLN A 62 11.19 -4.60 16.64
C GLN A 62 9.82 -4.70 15.97
N LYS A 63 9.30 -3.58 15.48
CA LYS A 63 8.02 -3.55 14.77
C LYS A 63 8.03 -4.38 13.51
N PHE A 64 9.05 -4.27 12.68
CA PHE A 64 9.17 -5.07 11.47
C PHE A 64 9.20 -6.56 11.78
N LEU A 65 9.91 -6.96 12.82
CA LEU A 65 10.03 -8.37 13.21
C LEU A 65 8.73 -8.94 13.79
N GLN A 66 7.98 -8.13 14.53
CA GLN A 66 6.73 -8.57 15.17
C GLN A 66 5.55 -8.60 14.23
N GLU A 67 5.43 -7.60 13.36
CA GLU A 67 4.23 -7.38 12.56
C GLU A 67 4.28 -7.99 11.16
N GLU A 68 5.44 -8.42 10.71
CA GLU A 68 5.65 -9.06 9.40
C GLU A 68 5.18 -8.25 8.19
N TYR A 69 5.16 -6.92 8.29
CA TYR A 69 4.81 -6.05 7.17
C TYR A 69 6.06 -5.68 6.37
N SER A 70 5.90 -5.61 5.04
CA SER A 70 6.98 -5.18 4.15
C SER A 70 7.15 -3.67 4.13
N ARG A 71 6.13 -2.92 4.51
CA ARG A 71 6.10 -1.46 4.51
C ARG A 71 5.32 -0.95 5.70
N MET A 72 5.74 0.19 6.22
CA MET A 72 4.99 0.89 7.27
C MET A 72 4.94 2.37 6.97
N PRO A 73 3.78 3.02 7.19
CA PRO A 73 3.71 4.48 7.15
C PRO A 73 4.54 5.11 8.26
N VAL A 74 5.06 6.29 7.97
CA VAL A 74 5.79 7.12 8.94
C VAL A 74 4.92 8.34 9.22
N TYR A 75 4.65 8.62 10.49
CA TYR A 75 3.88 9.80 10.88
C TYR A 75 4.72 10.74 11.75
N GLU A 76 4.33 11.99 11.79
CA GLU A 76 4.90 13.00 12.66
C GLU A 76 3.83 13.52 13.59
N ARG A 77 3.98 13.30 14.90
CA ARG A 77 3.06 13.65 15.98
C ARG A 77 1.82 12.78 16.06
N THR A 78 1.01 12.71 15.00
CA THR A 78 -0.21 11.91 14.98
C THR A 78 -0.36 11.20 13.64
N LEU A 79 -1.21 10.16 13.61
CA LEU A 79 -1.52 9.45 12.37
C LEU A 79 -2.21 10.31 11.32
N ASP A 80 -2.76 11.46 11.70
CA ASP A 80 -3.32 12.40 10.73
C ASP A 80 -2.23 13.09 9.90
N ASN A 81 -0.97 12.97 10.32
CA ASN A 81 0.15 13.56 9.62
C ASN A 81 1.14 12.47 9.19
N ILE A 82 0.75 11.65 8.24
CA ILE A 82 1.65 10.66 7.63
C ILE A 82 2.52 11.41 6.63
N VAL A 83 3.84 11.28 6.79
CA VAL A 83 4.83 12.04 6.01
C VAL A 83 5.59 11.19 5.01
N GLY A 84 5.48 9.88 5.09
CA GLY A 84 6.14 8.99 4.14
C GLY A 84 5.95 7.53 4.49
N ILE A 85 6.71 6.69 3.81
CA ILE A 85 6.67 5.23 3.94
C ILE A 85 8.09 4.73 4.11
N ILE A 86 8.29 3.74 4.97
CA ILE A 86 9.56 2.99 5.03
C ILE A 86 9.33 1.55 4.61
N THR A 87 10.33 0.97 3.95
CA THR A 87 10.28 -0.44 3.55
C THR A 87 11.20 -1.26 4.43
N GLU A 88 10.79 -2.49 4.69
CA GLU A 88 11.60 -3.48 5.42
C GLU A 88 12.96 -3.65 4.75
N LYS A 89 12.97 -3.78 3.43
CA LYS A 89 14.18 -4.00 2.64
C LYS A 89 15.21 -2.88 2.83
N GLU A 90 14.79 -1.63 2.68
CA GLU A 90 15.70 -0.48 2.84
C GLU A 90 16.12 -0.31 4.28
N PHE A 91 15.21 -0.54 5.23
CA PHE A 91 15.52 -0.45 6.65
C PHE A 91 16.63 -1.43 7.04
N PHE A 92 16.48 -2.70 6.71
CA PHE A 92 17.49 -3.72 7.09
C PHE A 92 18.80 -3.57 6.34
N LYS A 93 18.75 -3.06 5.11
CA LYS A 93 19.95 -2.72 4.36
C LYS A 93 20.79 -1.67 5.07
N GLN A 94 20.14 -0.63 5.61
CA GLN A 94 20.83 0.40 6.39
C GLN A 94 21.26 -0.12 7.76
N TYR A 95 20.41 -0.91 8.40
CA TYR A 95 20.67 -1.46 9.73
C TYR A 95 21.94 -2.34 9.74
N GLU A 96 22.20 -3.09 8.68
CA GLU A 96 23.43 -3.89 8.54
C GLU A 96 24.68 -3.01 8.49
N LYS A 97 24.60 -1.83 7.90
CA LYS A 97 25.72 -0.91 7.79
C LYS A 97 26.00 -0.17 9.08
N SER A 98 24.96 0.30 9.75
CA SER A 98 25.05 1.08 10.99
C SER A 98 23.65 1.19 11.59
N THR A 99 23.58 1.20 12.92
CA THR A 99 22.32 1.47 13.64
C THR A 99 22.11 2.97 13.85
N ASP A 100 23.04 3.81 13.42
CA ASP A 100 23.01 5.26 13.59
C ASP A 100 22.50 5.94 12.31
N PHE A 101 21.21 5.81 12.06
CA PHE A 101 20.54 6.50 10.96
C PHE A 101 19.15 6.95 11.41
N THR A 102 18.60 7.93 10.71
CA THR A 102 17.26 8.45 10.99
C THR A 102 16.24 7.82 10.06
N ILE A 103 15.00 7.71 10.53
CA ILE A 103 13.90 7.21 9.70
C ILE A 103 13.71 8.12 8.48
N ARG A 104 13.87 9.43 8.67
CA ARG A 104 13.76 10.41 7.57
C ARG A 104 14.73 10.10 6.42
N SER A 105 15.93 9.58 6.73
CA SER A 105 16.95 9.31 5.72
C SER A 105 16.61 8.17 4.76
N ILE A 106 15.74 7.25 5.18
CA ILE A 106 15.33 6.09 4.37
C ILE A 106 13.88 6.16 3.93
N MET A 107 13.16 7.20 4.33
CA MET A 107 11.73 7.37 4.04
C MET A 107 11.50 7.70 2.58
N GLN A 108 10.47 7.11 2.01
CA GLN A 108 10.02 7.38 0.64
C GLN A 108 8.75 8.22 0.67
N GLU A 109 8.54 8.99 -0.38
CA GLU A 109 7.30 9.75 -0.55
C GLU A 109 6.13 8.81 -0.82
N THR A 110 4.93 9.25 -0.47
CA THR A 110 3.70 8.49 -0.72
C THR A 110 2.65 9.39 -1.37
N LEU A 111 1.58 8.77 -1.83
CA LEU A 111 0.43 9.49 -2.40
C LEU A 111 -0.63 9.69 -1.34
N TYR A 112 -1.37 10.78 -1.47
CA TYR A 112 -2.53 11.10 -0.64
C TYR A 112 -3.75 11.14 -1.53
N LEU A 113 -4.75 10.31 -1.24
CA LEU A 113 -5.88 10.08 -2.11
C LEU A 113 -7.18 10.46 -1.40
N PRO A 114 -8.14 11.10 -2.09
CA PRO A 114 -9.45 11.35 -1.51
C PRO A 114 -10.25 10.05 -1.38
N GLN A 115 -11.04 9.95 -0.32
CA GLN A 115 -11.75 8.73 0.05
C GLN A 115 -12.75 8.22 -1.00
N MET A 116 -13.30 9.11 -1.81
CA MET A 116 -14.33 8.76 -2.79
C MET A 116 -13.79 8.53 -4.19
N GLN A 117 -12.47 8.48 -4.33
CA GLN A 117 -11.86 8.23 -5.64
C GLN A 117 -12.12 6.79 -6.10
N LYS A 118 -12.41 6.62 -7.39
CA LYS A 118 -12.63 5.30 -7.97
C LYS A 118 -11.36 4.45 -7.87
N LEU A 119 -11.54 3.19 -7.50
CA LEU A 119 -10.42 2.28 -7.31
C LEU A 119 -9.61 2.09 -8.59
N SER A 120 -10.27 2.08 -9.76
CA SER A 120 -9.60 2.01 -11.07
C SER A 120 -8.63 3.18 -11.28
N GLU A 121 -9.03 4.38 -10.88
CA GLU A 121 -8.18 5.57 -10.98
C GLU A 121 -7.02 5.52 -9.98
N VAL A 122 -7.29 5.05 -8.77
CA VAL A 122 -6.28 4.86 -7.73
C VAL A 122 -5.22 3.87 -8.20
N PHE A 123 -5.65 2.73 -8.73
CA PHE A 123 -4.75 1.72 -9.28
C PHE A 123 -3.85 2.31 -10.36
N ARG A 124 -4.43 3.02 -11.32
CA ARG A 124 -3.67 3.64 -12.41
C ARG A 124 -2.63 4.64 -11.88
N THR A 125 -3.03 5.48 -10.93
CA THR A 125 -2.14 6.48 -10.34
C THR A 125 -0.99 5.83 -9.57
N MET A 126 -1.29 4.84 -8.73
CA MET A 126 -0.28 4.12 -7.96
C MET A 126 0.71 3.40 -8.86
N GLN A 127 0.21 2.76 -9.91
CA GLN A 127 1.08 2.06 -10.84
C GLN A 127 1.97 3.01 -11.62
N LYS A 128 1.42 4.11 -12.12
CA LYS A 128 2.19 5.12 -12.84
C LYS A 128 3.29 5.74 -11.98
N GLN A 129 2.98 6.00 -10.72
CA GLN A 129 3.92 6.58 -9.75
C GLN A 129 4.81 5.54 -9.07
N LYS A 130 4.62 4.26 -9.38
CA LYS A 130 5.34 3.14 -8.75
C LYS A 130 5.20 3.17 -7.22
N CYS A 131 4.01 3.51 -6.75
CA CYS A 131 3.68 3.62 -5.34
C CYS A 131 2.98 2.34 -4.87
N HIS A 132 3.50 1.69 -3.85
CA HIS A 132 2.95 0.43 -3.33
C HIS A 132 1.96 0.62 -2.21
N MET A 133 2.02 1.75 -1.52
CA MET A 133 1.15 2.06 -0.38
C MET A 133 0.79 3.55 -0.44
N SER A 134 -0.48 3.86 -0.37
CA SER A 134 -0.99 5.24 -0.40
C SER A 134 -1.83 5.52 0.83
N VAL A 135 -1.90 6.79 1.20
CA VAL A 135 -2.71 7.28 2.33
C VAL A 135 -4.04 7.78 1.78
N VAL A 136 -5.13 7.33 2.38
CA VAL A 136 -6.48 7.79 2.02
C VAL A 136 -6.93 8.79 3.07
N LEU A 137 -7.30 9.98 2.61
CA LEU A 137 -7.70 11.09 3.46
C LEU A 137 -9.21 11.22 3.53
N ASP A 138 -9.70 11.61 4.70
CA ASP A 138 -11.10 11.97 4.87
C ASP A 138 -11.34 13.40 4.34
N GLN A 139 -12.59 13.86 4.42
CA GLN A 139 -12.99 15.18 3.93
C GLN A 139 -12.35 16.35 4.68
N HIS A 140 -11.77 16.09 5.86
CA HIS A 140 -11.11 17.10 6.68
C HIS A 140 -9.58 17.06 6.56
N GLY A 141 -9.07 16.18 5.69
CA GLY A 141 -7.63 16.04 5.49
C GLY A 141 -6.93 15.12 6.50
N GLY A 142 -7.68 14.49 7.41
CA GLY A 142 -7.14 13.50 8.33
C GLY A 142 -6.98 12.14 7.65
N THR A 143 -6.22 11.26 8.27
CA THR A 143 -6.01 9.92 7.74
C THR A 143 -7.23 9.04 8.00
N LEU A 144 -7.89 8.60 6.94
CA LEU A 144 -8.97 7.62 7.01
C LEU A 144 -8.40 6.19 7.10
N GLY A 145 -7.39 5.93 6.32
CA GLY A 145 -6.74 4.63 6.26
C GLY A 145 -5.61 4.61 5.24
N ILE A 146 -5.12 3.42 4.94
CA ILE A 146 -4.13 3.19 3.90
C ILE A 146 -4.63 2.14 2.92
N VAL A 147 -4.12 2.19 1.71
CA VAL A 147 -4.39 1.19 0.67
C VAL A 147 -3.07 0.76 0.06
N THR A 148 -2.92 -0.54 -0.15
CA THR A 148 -1.74 -1.11 -0.80
C THR A 148 -2.12 -1.65 -2.17
N MET A 149 -1.13 -1.82 -3.04
CA MET A 149 -1.34 -2.45 -4.34
C MET A 149 -1.88 -3.87 -4.17
N GLU A 150 -1.42 -4.60 -3.16
CA GLU A 150 -1.89 -5.93 -2.83
C GLU A 150 -3.39 -5.93 -2.47
N ASP A 151 -3.84 -4.94 -1.70
CA ASP A 151 -5.26 -4.78 -1.35
C ASP A 151 -6.13 -4.60 -2.60
N ILE A 152 -5.64 -3.81 -3.56
CA ILE A 152 -6.36 -3.58 -4.82
C ILE A 152 -6.48 -4.87 -5.62
N LEU A 153 -5.40 -5.63 -5.71
CA LEU A 153 -5.40 -6.91 -6.44
C LEU A 153 -6.29 -7.95 -5.77
N GLU A 154 -6.35 -7.97 -4.44
CA GLU A 154 -7.29 -8.82 -3.71
C GLU A 154 -8.74 -8.43 -4.00
N ALA A 155 -9.03 -7.14 -4.10
CA ALA A 155 -10.37 -6.65 -4.46
C ALA A 155 -10.76 -7.10 -5.86
N VAL A 156 -9.82 -7.09 -6.80
CA VAL A 156 -10.03 -7.61 -8.17
C VAL A 156 -10.33 -9.10 -8.15
N SER A 157 -9.58 -9.87 -7.36
CA SER A 157 -9.77 -11.30 -7.20
C SER A 157 -11.17 -11.62 -6.68
N TYR A 158 -11.60 -10.91 -5.65
CA TYR A 158 -12.93 -11.07 -5.06
C TYR A 158 -14.03 -10.76 -6.07
N THR A 159 -13.91 -9.67 -6.80
CA THR A 159 -14.87 -9.25 -7.83
C THR A 159 -14.96 -10.28 -8.95
N HIS A 160 -13.84 -10.82 -9.37
CA HIS A 160 -13.78 -11.84 -10.41
C HIS A 160 -14.46 -13.14 -9.98
N LEU A 161 -14.17 -13.62 -8.76
CA LEU A 161 -14.79 -14.81 -8.20
C LEU A 161 -16.29 -14.64 -8.06
N ARG A 162 -16.73 -13.48 -7.59
CA ARG A 162 -18.14 -13.14 -7.43
C ARG A 162 -18.88 -13.16 -8.76
N ALA A 163 -18.26 -12.66 -9.83
CA ALA A 163 -18.84 -12.69 -11.17
C ALA A 163 -19.03 -14.14 -11.67
N HIS A 164 -18.13 -15.04 -11.32
CA HIS A 164 -18.26 -16.47 -11.64
C HIS A 164 -19.37 -17.17 -10.87
N GLU A 165 -19.58 -16.79 -9.61
CA GLU A 165 -20.62 -17.38 -8.77
C GLU A 165 -22.04 -17.01 -9.18
N THR A 166 -22.21 -15.90 -9.87
CA THR A 166 -23.54 -15.41 -10.28
C THR A 166 -24.02 -15.94 -11.63
N VAL A 167 -23.27 -16.82 -12.25
CA VAL A 167 -23.68 -17.48 -13.50
C VAL A 167 -24.46 -18.81 -13.21
#